data_fc20c5442952866b0e3f290f39253dee
#
_entry.id   fc20c5442952866b0e3f290f39253dee
#
_cell.length_a   1.000
_cell.length_b   1.000
_cell.length_c   1.000
_cell.angle_alpha   90.00
_cell.angle_beta   90.00
_cell.angle_gamma   90.00
#
_symmetry.space_group_name_H-M   'P 1'
#
loop_
_entity.id
_entity.type
_entity.pdbx_description
1 polymer ?
#
loop_
_entity_poly.entity_id
_entity_poly.type
_entity_poly.pdbx_seq_one_letter_code
_entity_poly.pdbx_strand_id
1 'polypeptide(L)'
;MCAAAHWFDDLPSVFDQLRRAAISVEANIVEGYALGTPAQFKRHLRIALGSAAETEILLELAAESGYLPADVIGRTQPLVDETIATLFGLLRKGAGAGKRGAE
;
A
#
# COMPACT_ATOMS: atom_id res chain seq x y z
N MET A 1 22.66 -6.38 16.57
CA MET A 1 22.20 -5.93 17.41
C MET A 1 22.01 -4.56 17.30
N CYS A 2 22.84 -3.86 16.85
CA CYS A 2 22.63 -2.48 16.73
C CYS A 2 21.46 -2.15 15.86
N ALA A 3 21.24 -2.92 14.84
CA ALA A 3 20.13 -2.65 13.95
C ALA A 3 18.81 -2.74 14.67
N ALA A 4 18.71 -3.71 15.56
CA ALA A 4 17.47 -3.87 16.29
C ALA A 4 17.26 -2.72 17.25
N ALA A 5 18.31 -2.31 17.93
CA ALA A 5 18.19 -1.21 18.84
C ALA A 5 17.85 0.07 18.11
N HIS A 6 18.47 0.26 16.94
CA HIS A 6 18.22 1.41 16.15
C HIS A 6 16.77 1.44 15.72
N TRP A 7 16.24 0.28 15.36
CA TRP A 7 14.90 0.16 14.92
C TRP A 7 13.91 0.64 15.98
N PHE A 8 14.11 0.24 17.21
CA PHE A 8 13.22 0.65 18.28
C PHE A 8 13.31 2.15 18.53
N ASP A 9 14.48 2.71 18.38
CA ASP A 9 14.64 4.13 18.57
C ASP A 9 13.96 4.92 17.46
N ASP A 10 13.73 4.27 16.32
CA ASP A 10 13.12 4.93 15.20
C ASP A 10 11.64 4.66 15.06
N LEU A 11 11.01 4.29 16.14
CA LEU A 11 9.60 3.98 16.10
C LEU A 11 8.74 5.05 15.43
N PRO A 12 8.91 6.34 15.74
CA PRO A 12 8.11 7.37 15.06
C PRO A 12 8.33 7.35 13.55
N SER A 13 9.54 7.02 13.11
CA SER A 13 9.81 6.95 11.69
C SER A 13 9.05 5.80 11.03
N VAL A 14 8.90 4.71 11.74
CA VAL A 14 8.17 3.56 11.21
C VAL A 14 6.72 3.93 10.98
N PHE A 15 6.10 4.60 11.93
CA PHE A 15 4.73 5.01 11.76
C PHE A 15 4.59 6.06 10.67
N ASP A 16 5.55 6.93 10.54
CA ASP A 16 5.51 7.92 9.50
C ASP A 16 5.64 7.26 8.12
N GLN A 17 6.52 6.27 8.00
CA GLN A 17 6.66 5.53 6.75
C GLN A 17 5.39 4.75 6.43
N LEU A 18 4.77 4.16 7.44
CA LEU A 18 3.55 3.42 7.25
C LEU A 18 2.45 4.34 6.72
N ARG A 19 2.33 5.52 7.30
CA ARG A 19 1.33 6.47 6.87
C ARG A 19 1.59 6.92 5.44
N ARG A 20 2.85 7.18 5.10
CA ARG A 20 3.20 7.61 3.75
C ARG A 20 2.94 6.51 2.73
N ALA A 21 3.26 5.27 3.08
CA ALA A 21 3.03 4.17 2.17
C ALA A 21 1.54 3.99 1.91
N ALA A 22 0.74 4.11 2.96
CA ALA A 22 -0.70 3.95 2.80
C ALA A 22 -1.29 5.07 1.94
N ILE A 23 -0.83 6.29 2.16
CA ILE A 23 -1.30 7.42 1.36
C ILE A 23 -0.89 7.25 -0.09
N SER A 24 0.29 6.70 -0.33
CA SER A 24 0.78 6.50 -1.68
C SER A 24 -0.10 5.53 -2.47
N VAL A 25 -0.67 4.54 -1.81
CA VAL A 25 -1.58 3.63 -2.49
C VAL A 25 -2.75 4.42 -3.07
N GLU A 26 -3.38 5.20 -2.24
CA GLU A 26 -4.55 5.96 -2.63
C GLU A 26 -4.22 7.00 -3.68
N ALA A 27 -3.14 7.74 -3.45
CA ALA A 27 -2.77 8.81 -4.35
C ALA A 27 -2.46 8.28 -5.76
N ASN A 28 -1.82 7.12 -5.83
CA ASN A 28 -1.47 6.57 -7.13
C ASN A 28 -2.68 6.03 -7.87
N ILE A 29 -3.65 5.49 -7.16
CA ILE A 29 -4.86 5.03 -7.81
C ILE A 29 -5.59 6.22 -8.42
N VAL A 30 -5.74 7.28 -7.64
CA VAL A 30 -6.44 8.47 -8.11
C VAL A 30 -5.70 9.10 -9.27
N GLU A 31 -4.38 9.24 -9.14
CA GLU A 31 -3.60 9.89 -10.18
C GLU A 31 -3.61 9.10 -11.48
N GLY A 32 -3.50 7.78 -11.36
CA GLY A 32 -3.54 6.94 -12.55
C GLY A 32 -4.86 7.05 -13.28
N TYR A 33 -5.93 7.11 -12.53
CA TYR A 33 -7.24 7.24 -13.13
C TYR A 33 -7.40 8.61 -13.79
N ALA A 34 -6.92 9.65 -13.12
CA ALA A 34 -7.06 11.01 -13.62
C ALA A 34 -6.26 11.27 -14.89
N LEU A 35 -5.13 10.58 -15.06
CA LEU A 35 -4.30 10.79 -16.24
C LEU A 35 -4.91 10.25 -17.52
N GLY A 36 -5.81 9.30 -17.40
CA GLY A 36 -6.66 8.94 -18.51
C GLY A 36 -6.13 8.01 -19.57
N THR A 37 -4.85 7.69 -19.60
CA THR A 37 -4.36 6.74 -20.59
C THR A 37 -4.19 5.38 -19.96
N PRO A 38 -4.39 4.30 -20.71
CA PRO A 38 -4.20 2.96 -20.16
C PRO A 38 -2.79 2.72 -19.64
N ALA A 39 -1.79 3.23 -20.33
CA ALA A 39 -0.42 3.04 -19.91
C ALA A 39 -0.14 3.72 -18.58
N GLN A 40 -0.65 4.95 -18.41
CA GLN A 40 -0.44 5.68 -17.18
C GLN A 40 -1.21 5.04 -16.03
N PHE A 41 -2.42 4.58 -16.31
CA PHE A 41 -3.21 3.93 -15.28
C PHE A 41 -2.50 2.67 -14.78
N LYS A 42 -2.01 1.86 -15.71
CA LYS A 42 -1.30 0.64 -15.36
C LYS A 42 -0.04 0.94 -14.58
N ARG A 43 0.70 1.96 -14.98
CA ARG A 43 1.91 2.34 -14.30
C ARG A 43 1.63 2.74 -12.85
N HIS A 44 0.61 3.56 -12.65
CA HIS A 44 0.26 4.01 -11.32
C HIS A 44 -0.32 2.89 -10.46
N LEU A 45 -1.01 1.93 -11.06
CA LEU A 45 -1.48 0.78 -10.32
C LEU A 45 -0.31 -0.06 -9.81
N ARG A 46 0.76 -0.16 -10.61
CA ARG A 46 1.94 -0.89 -10.16
C ARG A 46 2.62 -0.19 -9.00
N ILE A 47 2.67 1.14 -9.05
CA ILE A 47 3.25 1.89 -7.94
C ILE A 47 2.38 1.70 -6.70
N ALA A 48 1.06 1.75 -6.87
CA ALA A 48 0.15 1.54 -5.76
C ALA A 48 0.32 0.15 -5.15
N LEU A 49 0.51 -0.86 -6.00
CA LEU A 49 0.71 -2.21 -5.51
C LEU A 49 2.00 -2.31 -4.70
N GLY A 50 3.07 -1.69 -5.18
CA GLY A 50 4.31 -1.66 -4.42
C GLY A 50 4.15 -0.98 -3.08
N SER A 51 3.40 0.12 -3.05
CA SER A 51 3.15 0.83 -1.80
C SER A 51 2.27 0.01 -0.86
N ALA A 52 1.33 -0.76 -1.40
CA ALA A 52 0.50 -1.62 -0.57
C ALA A 52 1.33 -2.75 0.05
N ALA A 53 2.26 -3.31 -0.72
CA ALA A 53 3.14 -4.34 -0.21
C ALA A 53 4.06 -3.78 0.89
N GLU A 54 4.52 -2.56 0.70
CA GLU A 54 5.34 -1.91 1.72
C GLU A 54 4.52 -1.65 2.98
N THR A 55 3.26 -1.25 2.81
CA THR A 55 2.36 -1.05 3.94
C THR A 55 2.21 -2.35 4.73
N GLU A 56 2.08 -3.46 4.04
CA GLU A 56 1.93 -4.75 4.70
C GLU A 56 3.15 -5.09 5.53
N ILE A 57 4.33 -4.89 4.97
CA ILE A 57 5.57 -5.20 5.68
C ILE A 57 5.74 -4.31 6.90
N LEU A 58 5.46 -3.02 6.75
CA LEU A 58 5.60 -2.10 7.87
C LEU A 58 4.60 -2.41 8.97
N LEU A 59 3.41 -2.85 8.59
CA LEU A 59 2.40 -3.22 9.56
C LEU A 59 2.84 -4.46 10.33
N GLU A 60 3.44 -5.43 9.65
CA GLU A 60 3.94 -6.63 10.30
C GLU A 60 5.07 -6.29 11.26
N LEU A 61 5.96 -5.39 10.85
CA LEU A 61 7.05 -4.98 11.73
C LEU A 61 6.53 -4.30 12.98
N ALA A 62 5.53 -3.44 12.82
CA ALA A 62 4.95 -2.75 13.97
C ALA A 62 4.26 -3.75 14.89
N ALA A 63 3.62 -4.76 14.32
CA ALA A 63 2.95 -5.79 15.10
C ALA A 63 3.95 -6.61 15.88
N GLU A 64 5.03 -7.03 15.23
CA GLU A 64 6.04 -7.86 15.88
C GLU A 64 6.76 -7.13 16.98
N SER A 65 6.86 -5.82 16.85
CA SER A 65 7.50 -5.01 17.87
C SER A 65 6.59 -4.73 19.05
N GLY A 66 5.33 -5.13 18.95
CA GLY A 66 4.39 -4.93 20.04
C GLY A 66 3.87 -3.50 20.15
N TYR A 67 4.03 -2.71 19.11
CA TYR A 67 3.59 -1.33 19.17
C TYR A 67 2.15 -1.12 18.76
N LEU A 68 1.51 -2.12 18.20
CA LEU A 68 0.13 -2.01 17.80
C LEU A 68 -0.70 -3.04 18.53
N PRO A 69 -1.90 -2.67 19.00
CA PRO A 69 -2.77 -3.64 19.64
C PRO A 69 -3.20 -4.72 18.66
N ALA A 70 -3.43 -5.91 19.18
CA ALA A 70 -3.79 -7.05 18.35
C ALA A 70 -5.08 -6.82 17.58
N ASP A 71 -6.03 -6.12 18.18
CA ASP A 71 -7.29 -5.87 17.50
C ASP A 71 -7.13 -4.90 16.32
N VAL A 72 -6.20 -3.97 16.43
CA VAL A 72 -5.91 -3.06 15.33
C VAL A 72 -5.33 -3.85 14.16
N ILE A 73 -4.39 -4.74 14.47
CA ILE A 73 -3.77 -5.59 13.45
C ILE A 73 -4.85 -6.45 12.79
N GLY A 74 -5.70 -7.05 13.60
CA GLY A 74 -6.73 -7.95 13.08
C GLY A 74 -7.73 -7.26 12.18
N ARG A 75 -7.95 -5.97 12.39
CA ARG A 75 -8.88 -5.24 11.55
C ARG A 75 -8.21 -4.66 10.31
N THR A 76 -6.93 -4.36 10.42
CA THR A 76 -6.21 -3.69 9.34
C THR A 76 -5.66 -4.65 8.32
N GLN A 77 -5.13 -5.77 8.77
CA GLN A 77 -4.50 -6.71 7.87
C GLN A 77 -5.40 -7.22 6.75
N PRO A 78 -6.65 -7.58 7.02
CA PRO A 78 -7.53 -8.01 5.94
C PRO A 78 -7.79 -6.91 4.91
N LEU A 79 -7.79 -5.66 5.34
CA LEU A 79 -8.00 -4.55 4.41
C LEU A 79 -6.81 -4.41 3.48
N VAL A 80 -5.61 -4.59 3.99
CA VAL A 80 -4.41 -4.52 3.17
C VAL A 80 -4.41 -5.68 2.18
N ASP A 81 -4.75 -6.87 2.64
CA ASP A 81 -4.80 -8.04 1.77
C ASP A 81 -5.80 -7.86 0.65
N GLU A 82 -6.95 -7.31 0.97
CA GLU A 82 -7.98 -7.07 0.00
C GLU A 82 -7.55 -6.02 -1.02
N THR A 83 -6.87 -5.00 -0.55
CA THR A 83 -6.36 -3.95 -1.43
C THR A 83 -5.37 -4.54 -2.43
N ILE A 84 -4.45 -5.36 -1.95
CA ILE A 84 -3.45 -5.98 -2.81
C ILE A 84 -4.12 -6.88 -3.84
N ALA A 85 -5.09 -7.68 -3.40
CA ALA A 85 -5.79 -8.58 -4.32
C ALA A 85 -6.54 -7.79 -5.37
N THR A 86 -7.15 -6.68 -4.98
CA THR A 86 -7.90 -5.85 -5.92
C THR A 86 -6.96 -5.23 -6.95
N LEU A 87 -5.80 -4.74 -6.51
CA LEU A 87 -4.85 -4.13 -7.43
C LEU A 87 -4.31 -5.17 -8.41
N PHE A 88 -4.04 -6.37 -7.94
CA PHE A 88 -3.62 -7.44 -8.83
C PHE A 88 -4.71 -7.73 -9.85
N GLY A 89 -5.95 -7.78 -9.41
CA GLY A 89 -7.05 -8.04 -10.32
C GLY A 89 -7.18 -6.99 -11.40
N LEU A 90 -7.01 -5.74 -11.02
CA LEU A 90 -7.07 -4.64 -11.99
C LEU A 90 -5.93 -4.71 -12.98
N LEU A 91 -4.73 -5.03 -12.51
CA LEU A 91 -3.59 -5.15 -13.39
C LEU A 91 -3.74 -6.31 -14.35
N ARG A 92 -4.32 -7.41 -13.88
CA ARG A 92 -4.48 -8.58 -14.71
C ARG A 92 -5.53 -8.34 -15.80
N LYS A 93 -6.56 -7.58 -15.51
CA LYS A 93 -7.57 -7.27 -16.49
C LYS A 93 -7.08 -6.29 -17.52
N GLY A 94 -6.05 -5.56 -17.22
CA GLY A 94 -5.55 -4.56 -18.11
C GLY A 94 -6.06 -3.19 -17.75
N ALA A 95 -5.24 -2.21 -18.01
CA ALA A 95 -5.56 -0.85 -17.62
C ALA A 95 -6.73 -0.28 -18.39
N GLY A 96 -7.03 -0.83 -19.51
CA GLY A 96 -8.13 -0.33 -20.29
C GLY A 96 -9.45 -0.43 -19.56
N ALA A 97 -9.57 -1.43 -18.72
CA ALA A 97 -10.82 -1.58 -18.00
C ALA A 97 -11.08 -0.41 -17.07
N GLY A 98 -10.03 0.08 -16.45
CA GLY A 98 -10.19 1.17 -15.55
C GLY A 98 -10.49 2.46 -16.23
N LYS A 99 -10.11 2.54 -17.52
CA LYS A 99 -10.29 3.73 -18.12
C LYS A 99 -11.58 3.81 -18.75
N ARG A 100 -12.51 3.59 -18.18
CA ARG A 100 -13.72 3.62 -18.64
C ARG A 100 -14.01 4.70 -19.33
N GLY A 101 -13.49 5.60 -18.98
CA GLY A 101 -13.78 6.74 -19.67
C GLY A 101 -13.57 6.55 -21.12
N ALA A 102 -12.97 5.51 -21.41
CA ALA A 102 -12.66 5.36 -22.75
C ALA A 102 -13.86 5.28 -23.56
N GLU A 103 -14.76 4.98 -23.01
CA GLU A 103 -15.77 4.87 -23.69
C GLU A 103 -16.23 5.79 -24.12
#